data_acc37c4245da2272aaf412d9a3a5f048
#
_entry.id   acc37c4245da2272aaf412d9a3a5f048
#
_cell.length_a   1.000
_cell.length_b   1.000
_cell.length_c   1.000
_cell.angle_alpha   90.00
_cell.angle_beta   90.00
_cell.angle_gamma   90.00
#
_symmetry.space_group_name_H-M   'P 1'
#
loop_
_entity.id
_entity.type
_entity.pdbx_description
1 polymer ?
#
loop_
_entity_poly.entity_id
_entity_poly.type
_entity_poly.pdbx_seq_one_letter_code
_entity_poly.pdbx_strand_id
1 'polypeptide(L)'
;VKKYHINYANGRYLQAQKYCSDSAKQFGFDEVISYSLSDIDPEFYFKNKNILAQSRGAGFWLWKPYFISKTLERMENGDLLVYSDSGSFYQNSPQPLIDLILKDEKGVLSFELKGLMENVYTKRDTFVLMDLDEPKYTESSQREATYIWLIKNDFTVNLVKEYLEYAQDERIITDLISENKNYDVFKDHRHDQSIWSLLCKKYNIEPHKLISQWGDGMKNHFPNDTYNQITLHHRNPI
;
A
#
# COMPACT_ATOMS: atom_id res chain seq x y z
N VAL A 1 14.37 -17.16 4.55
CA VAL A 1 13.49 -16.02 4.13
C VAL A 1 14.37 -14.94 3.55
N LYS A 2 14.31 -14.75 2.24
CA LYS A 2 14.94 -13.62 1.58
C LYS A 2 14.03 -12.40 1.72
N LYS A 3 14.61 -11.21 1.95
CA LYS A 3 13.90 -9.96 2.22
C LYS A 3 14.04 -9.02 1.04
N TYR A 4 12.92 -8.73 0.37
CA TYR A 4 12.84 -7.80 -0.73
C TYR A 4 12.23 -6.48 -0.26
N HIS A 5 12.81 -5.38 -0.67
CA HIS A 5 12.23 -4.05 -0.51
C HIS A 5 12.05 -3.40 -1.88
N ILE A 6 10.86 -2.88 -2.14
CA ILE A 6 10.57 -2.18 -3.39
C ILE A 6 9.97 -0.81 -3.13
N ASN A 7 10.23 0.10 -4.03
CA ASN A 7 9.64 1.42 -4.08
C ASN A 7 9.53 1.91 -5.53
N TYR A 8 8.84 3.01 -5.73
CA TYR A 8 8.71 3.65 -7.05
C TYR A 8 8.90 5.15 -6.93
N ALA A 9 9.55 5.75 -7.92
CA ALA A 9 9.59 7.20 -8.07
C ALA A 9 9.64 7.63 -9.53
N ASN A 10 9.24 8.88 -9.75
CA ASN A 10 9.45 9.60 -11.00
C ASN A 10 9.85 11.06 -10.73
N GLY A 11 10.55 11.68 -11.70
CA GLY A 11 10.88 13.11 -11.68
C GLY A 11 11.53 13.56 -10.35
N ARG A 12 10.87 14.48 -9.66
CA ARG A 12 11.38 15.12 -8.42
C ARG A 12 11.53 14.18 -7.22
N TYR A 13 10.98 12.97 -7.27
CA TYR A 13 11.07 12.02 -6.14
C TYR A 13 12.25 11.04 -6.23
N LEU A 14 13.09 11.13 -7.26
CA LEU A 14 14.22 10.20 -7.47
C LEU A 14 15.24 10.27 -6.31
N GLN A 15 15.50 11.45 -5.75
CA GLN A 15 16.40 11.58 -4.62
C GLN A 15 15.80 10.95 -3.35
N ALA A 16 14.52 11.17 -3.09
CA ALA A 16 13.80 10.54 -1.99
C ALA A 16 13.81 9.01 -2.12
N GLN A 17 13.62 8.49 -3.34
CA GLN A 17 13.74 7.06 -3.64
C GLN A 17 15.12 6.51 -3.28
N LYS A 18 16.18 7.25 -3.60
CA LYS A 18 17.53 6.83 -3.26
C LYS A 18 17.70 6.72 -1.74
N TYR A 19 17.25 7.70 -0.97
CA TYR A 19 17.29 7.62 0.50
C TYR A 19 16.50 6.46 1.07
N CYS A 20 15.30 6.23 0.55
CA CYS A 20 14.46 5.09 0.91
C CYS A 20 15.20 3.77 0.68
N SER A 21 15.76 3.59 -0.51
CA SER A 21 16.47 2.38 -0.92
C SER A 21 17.77 2.17 -0.15
N ASP A 22 18.55 3.22 0.09
CA ASP A 22 19.80 3.14 0.85
C ASP A 22 19.52 2.77 2.31
N SER A 23 18.47 3.32 2.91
CA SER A 23 18.06 2.95 4.27
C SER A 23 17.62 1.49 4.35
N ALA A 24 16.86 0.99 3.37
CA ALA A 24 16.46 -0.41 3.33
C ALA A 24 17.68 -1.36 3.26
N LYS A 25 18.68 -1.03 2.44
CA LYS A 25 19.96 -1.79 2.38
C LYS A 25 20.67 -1.77 3.72
N GLN A 26 20.76 -0.61 4.37
CA GLN A 26 21.41 -0.44 5.68
C GLN A 26 20.76 -1.32 6.76
N PHE A 27 19.43 -1.48 6.70
CA PHE A 27 18.68 -2.31 7.66
C PHE A 27 18.50 -3.77 7.22
N GLY A 28 19.28 -4.24 6.24
CA GLY A 28 19.48 -5.66 5.95
C GLY A 28 18.41 -6.28 5.07
N PHE A 29 17.78 -5.52 4.17
CA PHE A 29 17.05 -6.11 3.06
C PHE A 29 18.04 -6.68 2.04
N ASP A 30 17.79 -7.92 1.61
CA ASP A 30 18.71 -8.69 0.75
C ASP A 30 18.65 -8.21 -0.70
N GLU A 31 17.47 -7.76 -1.15
CA GLU A 31 17.27 -7.19 -2.49
C GLU A 31 16.42 -5.92 -2.39
N VAL A 32 16.95 -4.82 -2.94
CA VAL A 32 16.27 -3.52 -2.94
C VAL A 32 16.10 -3.05 -4.38
N ILE A 33 14.84 -2.93 -4.83
CA ILE A 33 14.49 -2.61 -6.21
C ILE A 33 13.82 -1.24 -6.23
N SER A 34 14.45 -0.29 -6.93
CA SER A 34 13.93 1.05 -7.16
C SER A 34 13.27 1.10 -8.54
N TYR A 35 11.96 0.96 -8.59
CA TYR A 35 11.20 1.00 -9.83
C TYR A 35 10.97 2.41 -10.35
N SER A 36 10.79 2.52 -11.65
CA SER A 36 10.47 3.74 -12.39
C SER A 36 9.41 3.48 -13.47
N LEU A 37 8.99 4.50 -14.18
CA LEU A 37 8.03 4.35 -15.28
C LEU A 37 8.55 3.43 -16.40
N SER A 38 9.87 3.42 -16.65
CA SER A 38 10.48 2.57 -17.68
C SER A 38 10.44 1.07 -17.36
N ASP A 39 10.14 0.70 -16.11
CA ASP A 39 10.05 -0.69 -15.69
C ASP A 39 8.62 -1.27 -15.86
N ILE A 40 7.67 -0.43 -16.29
CA ILE A 40 6.33 -0.90 -16.67
C ILE A 40 6.39 -1.52 -18.06
N ASP A 41 5.90 -2.76 -18.17
CA ASP A 41 5.86 -3.44 -19.47
C ASP A 41 4.97 -2.70 -20.46
N PRO A 42 5.41 -2.52 -21.71
CA PRO A 42 4.67 -1.75 -22.71
C PRO A 42 3.23 -2.22 -22.92
N GLU A 43 3.00 -3.53 -22.91
CA GLU A 43 1.64 -4.10 -23.03
C GLU A 43 0.74 -3.65 -21.89
N PHE A 44 1.21 -3.74 -20.64
CA PHE A 44 0.48 -3.27 -19.47
C PHE A 44 0.23 -1.77 -19.52
N TYR A 45 1.24 -0.98 -19.95
CA TYR A 45 1.09 0.47 -20.10
C TYR A 45 0.01 0.81 -21.13
N PHE A 46 0.04 0.20 -22.31
CA PHE A 46 -0.93 0.48 -23.37
C PHE A 46 -2.35 0.05 -22.99
N LYS A 47 -2.50 -1.09 -22.33
CA LYS A 47 -3.79 -1.55 -21.81
C LYS A 47 -4.40 -0.56 -20.82
N ASN A 48 -3.58 0.05 -19.96
CA ASN A 48 -4.02 0.93 -18.86
C ASN A 48 -3.66 2.41 -19.12
N LYS A 49 -3.49 2.80 -20.38
CA LYS A 49 -3.00 4.14 -20.77
C LYS A 49 -3.86 5.27 -20.21
N ASN A 50 -5.18 5.10 -20.17
CA ASN A 50 -6.10 6.12 -19.66
C ASN A 50 -5.83 6.47 -18.19
N ILE A 51 -5.38 5.49 -17.40
CA ILE A 51 -5.00 5.67 -16.00
C ILE A 51 -3.55 6.15 -15.91
N LEU A 52 -2.60 5.40 -16.49
CA LEU A 52 -1.16 5.62 -16.32
C LEU A 52 -0.65 6.94 -16.91
N ALA A 53 -1.34 7.52 -17.91
CA ALA A 53 -0.99 8.81 -18.49
C ALA A 53 -1.43 10.01 -17.62
N GLN A 54 -2.19 9.80 -16.54
CA GLN A 54 -2.65 10.87 -15.67
C GLN A 54 -1.53 11.35 -14.73
N SER A 55 -1.51 12.68 -14.47
CA SER A 55 -0.46 13.28 -13.64
C SER A 55 -0.62 12.97 -12.15
N ARG A 56 -1.85 12.89 -11.63
CA ARG A 56 -2.12 12.59 -10.21
C ARG A 56 -1.58 11.21 -9.84
N GLY A 57 -0.67 11.16 -8.85
CA GLY A 57 -0.05 9.90 -8.43
C GLY A 57 0.69 9.15 -9.52
N ALA A 58 1.10 9.86 -10.63
CA ALA A 58 1.70 9.25 -11.81
C ALA A 58 0.88 8.07 -12.36
N GLY A 59 -0.42 8.28 -12.53
CA GLY A 59 -1.38 7.26 -12.93
C GLY A 59 -2.14 6.66 -11.75
N PHE A 60 -2.58 7.52 -10.81
CA PHE A 60 -3.40 7.15 -9.66
C PHE A 60 -2.84 6.00 -8.84
N TRP A 61 -1.50 5.87 -8.80
CA TRP A 61 -0.77 4.78 -8.09
C TRP A 61 -1.08 3.36 -8.61
N LEU A 62 -1.66 3.19 -9.81
CA LEU A 62 -1.86 1.86 -10.43
C LEU A 62 -0.55 1.06 -10.54
N TRP A 63 0.57 1.74 -10.72
CA TRP A 63 1.89 1.12 -10.75
C TRP A 63 2.26 0.39 -9.45
N LYS A 64 1.64 0.74 -8.30
CA LYS A 64 1.96 0.13 -7.00
C LYS A 64 1.57 -1.36 -6.95
N PRO A 65 0.30 -1.77 -7.11
CA PRO A 65 -0.05 -3.19 -7.17
C PRO A 65 0.60 -3.90 -8.35
N TYR A 66 0.86 -3.21 -9.46
CA TYR A 66 1.59 -3.78 -10.59
C TYR A 66 3.01 -4.20 -10.20
N PHE A 67 3.82 -3.32 -9.58
CA PHE A 67 5.18 -3.65 -9.18
C PHE A 67 5.25 -4.65 -8.02
N ILE A 68 4.29 -4.61 -7.10
CA ILE A 68 4.16 -5.63 -6.06
C ILE A 68 3.92 -7.00 -6.71
N SER A 69 2.97 -7.12 -7.64
CA SER A 69 2.69 -8.36 -8.39
C SER A 69 3.92 -8.85 -9.17
N LYS A 70 4.53 -7.97 -9.97
CA LYS A 70 5.74 -8.26 -10.75
C LYS A 70 6.91 -8.75 -9.89
N THR A 71 7.03 -8.23 -8.67
CA THR A 71 8.07 -8.69 -7.74
C THR A 71 7.73 -10.05 -7.15
N LEU A 72 6.49 -10.27 -6.73
CA LEU A 72 6.05 -11.57 -6.20
C LEU A 72 6.27 -12.71 -7.20
N GLU A 73 6.12 -12.47 -8.51
CA GLU A 73 6.34 -13.50 -9.55
C GLU A 73 7.77 -14.09 -9.52
N ARG A 74 8.76 -13.28 -9.16
CA ARG A 74 10.18 -13.67 -9.14
C ARG A 74 10.72 -14.14 -7.79
N MET A 75 9.90 -14.07 -6.73
CA MET A 75 10.26 -14.49 -5.37
C MET A 75 9.94 -15.96 -5.14
N GLU A 76 10.56 -16.57 -4.12
CA GLU A 76 10.21 -17.90 -3.64
C GLU A 76 9.12 -17.81 -2.55
N ASN A 77 8.33 -18.89 -2.40
CA ASN A 77 7.34 -18.97 -1.32
C ASN A 77 8.05 -18.88 0.04
N GLY A 78 7.48 -18.08 0.94
CA GLY A 78 8.05 -17.80 2.25
C GLY A 78 8.97 -16.57 2.29
N ASP A 79 9.35 -15.98 1.14
CA ASP A 79 10.11 -14.73 1.12
C ASP A 79 9.28 -13.54 1.53
N LEU A 80 9.92 -12.54 2.14
CA LEU A 80 9.32 -11.29 2.56
C LEU A 80 9.44 -10.23 1.46
N LEU A 81 8.31 -9.62 1.11
CA LEU A 81 8.24 -8.40 0.29
C LEU A 81 7.76 -7.23 1.14
N VAL A 82 8.49 -6.12 1.08
CA VAL A 82 8.06 -4.84 1.62
C VAL A 82 8.02 -3.81 0.51
N TYR A 83 6.84 -3.24 0.29
CA TYR A 83 6.69 -2.01 -0.46
C TYR A 83 6.67 -0.83 0.51
N SER A 84 7.37 0.25 0.16
CA SER A 84 7.19 1.56 0.81
C SER A 84 7.17 2.71 -0.19
N ASP A 85 6.38 3.74 0.10
CA ASP A 85 6.44 4.98 -0.67
C ASP A 85 7.83 5.60 -0.55
N SER A 86 8.35 6.15 -1.65
CA SER A 86 9.69 6.76 -1.72
C SER A 86 9.89 7.97 -0.78
N GLY A 87 8.79 8.58 -0.30
CA GLY A 87 8.82 9.64 0.71
C GLY A 87 9.07 9.17 2.14
N SER A 88 9.57 7.95 2.34
CA SER A 88 9.88 7.38 3.65
C SER A 88 11.24 6.71 3.67
N PHE A 89 11.84 6.58 4.85
CA PHE A 89 13.09 5.83 5.05
C PHE A 89 13.14 5.20 6.45
N TYR A 90 13.89 4.12 6.57
CA TYR A 90 14.10 3.45 7.85
C TYR A 90 15.01 4.28 8.77
N GLN A 91 14.57 4.44 10.02
CA GLN A 91 15.37 5.05 11.10
C GLN A 91 15.78 4.02 12.16
N ASN A 92 14.98 2.97 12.29
CA ASN A 92 15.22 1.89 13.24
C ASN A 92 15.04 0.53 12.57
N SER A 93 15.51 -0.51 13.24
CA SER A 93 15.45 -1.88 12.72
C SER A 93 14.00 -2.31 12.44
N PRO A 94 13.71 -2.88 11.26
CA PRO A 94 12.43 -3.47 10.94
C PRO A 94 12.21 -4.85 11.56
N GLN A 95 13.18 -5.38 12.32
CA GLN A 95 13.13 -6.73 12.88
C GLN A 95 11.85 -7.03 13.67
N PRO A 96 11.30 -6.13 14.50
CA PRO A 96 10.04 -6.38 15.20
C PRO A 96 8.86 -6.68 14.26
N LEU A 97 8.81 -6.04 13.10
CA LEU A 97 7.77 -6.30 12.09
C LEU A 97 8.03 -7.59 11.33
N ILE A 98 9.31 -7.91 11.08
CA ILE A 98 9.70 -9.19 10.47
C ILE A 98 9.25 -10.34 11.38
N ASP A 99 9.52 -10.23 12.69
CA ASP A 99 9.11 -11.23 13.68
C ASP A 99 7.58 -11.35 13.81
N LEU A 100 6.87 -10.24 13.60
CA LEU A 100 5.41 -10.19 13.63
C LEU A 100 4.80 -10.87 12.39
N ILE A 101 5.26 -10.50 11.19
CA ILE A 101 4.69 -11.06 9.95
C ILE A 101 5.00 -12.55 9.77
N LEU A 102 6.13 -13.02 10.27
CA LEU A 102 6.47 -14.46 10.24
C LEU A 102 5.56 -15.32 11.13
N LYS A 103 4.80 -14.69 12.03
CA LYS A 103 3.80 -15.35 12.89
C LYS A 103 2.38 -15.17 12.37
N ASP A 104 2.17 -14.26 11.43
CA ASP A 104 0.86 -14.02 10.85
C ASP A 104 0.47 -15.14 9.88
N GLU A 105 -0.68 -15.76 10.10
CA GLU A 105 -1.14 -16.91 9.30
C GLU A 105 -1.39 -16.56 7.82
N LYS A 106 -1.77 -15.31 7.54
CA LYS A 106 -2.01 -14.83 6.17
C LYS A 106 -0.76 -14.29 5.52
N GLY A 107 0.26 -13.94 6.34
CA GLY A 107 1.49 -13.34 5.86
C GLY A 107 1.31 -11.90 5.37
N VAL A 108 0.47 -11.09 6.05
CA VAL A 108 0.20 -9.70 5.68
C VAL A 108 0.20 -8.81 6.92
N LEU A 109 0.96 -7.71 6.90
CA LEU A 109 0.76 -6.64 7.87
C LEU A 109 0.05 -5.45 7.21
N SER A 110 -0.99 -4.95 7.86
CA SER A 110 -1.70 -3.74 7.48
C SER A 110 -1.73 -2.73 8.63
N PHE A 111 -1.59 -1.44 8.32
CA PHE A 111 -1.45 -0.39 9.32
C PHE A 111 -2.66 0.55 9.25
N GLU A 112 -3.33 0.79 10.40
CA GLU A 112 -4.57 1.55 10.44
C GLU A 112 -4.31 3.06 10.56
N LEU A 113 -4.99 3.82 9.71
CA LEU A 113 -5.09 5.28 9.79
C LEU A 113 -6.28 5.67 10.70
N LYS A 114 -6.12 5.48 12.01
CA LYS A 114 -7.18 5.68 13.00
C LYS A 114 -7.88 7.03 12.83
N GLY A 115 -9.21 6.98 12.65
CA GLY A 115 -10.05 8.17 12.48
C GLY A 115 -10.13 8.71 11.04
N LEU A 116 -9.35 8.22 10.09
CA LEU A 116 -9.57 8.50 8.67
C LEU A 116 -10.58 7.52 8.10
N MET A 117 -11.86 7.89 8.16
CA MET A 117 -12.98 7.00 7.83
C MET A 117 -13.06 6.73 6.32
N GLU A 118 -13.44 5.50 5.97
CA GLU A 118 -13.59 5.10 4.56
C GLU A 118 -14.60 5.95 3.81
N ASN A 119 -15.80 6.16 4.36
CA ASN A 119 -16.84 6.97 3.69
C ASN A 119 -16.45 8.44 3.50
N VAL A 120 -15.39 8.91 4.16
CA VAL A 120 -14.81 10.25 3.98
C VAL A 120 -13.77 10.29 2.88
N TYR A 121 -13.02 9.17 2.71
CA TYR A 121 -11.84 9.12 1.84
C TYR A 121 -11.89 8.04 0.76
N THR A 122 -13.05 7.44 0.54
CA THR A 122 -13.29 6.49 -0.55
C THR A 122 -14.57 6.86 -1.27
N LYS A 123 -14.52 7.06 -2.58
CA LYS A 123 -15.72 7.36 -3.38
C LYS A 123 -16.65 6.14 -3.42
N ARG A 124 -17.96 6.38 -3.53
CA ARG A 124 -18.96 5.31 -3.38
C ARG A 124 -18.89 4.23 -4.44
N ASP A 125 -18.55 4.57 -5.69
CA ASP A 125 -18.40 3.57 -6.75
C ASP A 125 -17.37 2.51 -6.39
N THR A 126 -16.30 2.86 -5.65
CA THR A 126 -15.31 1.89 -5.18
C THR A 126 -15.95 0.84 -4.27
N PHE A 127 -16.79 1.25 -3.32
CA PHE A 127 -17.50 0.29 -2.46
C PHE A 127 -18.45 -0.59 -3.24
N VAL A 128 -19.25 0.01 -4.13
CA VAL A 128 -20.27 -0.71 -4.91
C VAL A 128 -19.63 -1.71 -5.86
N LEU A 129 -18.61 -1.30 -6.60
CA LEU A 129 -17.93 -2.16 -7.59
C LEU A 129 -17.05 -3.26 -6.96
N MET A 130 -16.65 -3.06 -5.69
CA MET A 130 -15.94 -4.08 -4.91
C MET A 130 -16.91 -4.98 -4.10
N ASP A 131 -18.23 -4.73 -4.17
CA ASP A 131 -19.27 -5.41 -3.37
C ASP A 131 -19.06 -5.26 -1.86
N LEU A 132 -18.70 -4.04 -1.43
CA LEU A 132 -18.35 -3.68 -0.04
C LEU A 132 -19.10 -2.43 0.47
N ASP A 133 -20.25 -2.07 -0.14
CA ASP A 133 -21.05 -0.90 0.26
C ASP A 133 -21.93 -1.19 1.48
N GLU A 134 -21.29 -1.60 2.59
CA GLU A 134 -21.93 -1.93 3.87
C GLU A 134 -21.30 -1.12 5.02
N PRO A 135 -22.06 -0.76 6.09
CA PRO A 135 -21.56 0.03 7.22
C PRO A 135 -20.29 -0.51 7.87
N LYS A 136 -20.13 -1.83 7.97
CA LYS A 136 -18.93 -2.46 8.54
C LYS A 136 -17.63 -2.08 7.81
N TYR A 137 -17.72 -1.73 6.51
CA TYR A 137 -16.61 -1.24 5.70
C TYR A 137 -16.60 0.29 5.68
N THR A 138 -17.73 0.91 5.28
CA THR A 138 -17.81 2.35 5.01
C THR A 138 -17.61 3.22 6.26
N GLU A 139 -17.99 2.72 7.44
CA GLU A 139 -17.88 3.42 8.73
C GLU A 139 -16.65 2.96 9.55
N SER A 140 -15.61 2.50 8.90
CA SER A 140 -14.37 2.05 9.54
C SER A 140 -13.17 2.89 9.11
N SER A 141 -12.09 2.88 9.89
CA SER A 141 -10.84 3.60 9.56
C SER A 141 -10.11 2.95 8.39
N GLN A 142 -9.48 3.76 7.53
CA GLN A 142 -8.65 3.25 6.44
C GLN A 142 -7.42 2.49 6.92
N ARG A 143 -6.91 1.61 6.05
CA ARG A 143 -5.53 1.06 6.13
C ARG A 143 -4.64 1.86 5.19
N GLU A 144 -3.44 2.22 5.65
CA GLU A 144 -2.51 2.93 4.76
C GLU A 144 -1.91 1.99 3.69
N ALA A 145 -1.66 2.54 2.52
CA ALA A 145 -0.91 1.87 1.45
C ALA A 145 0.51 2.42 1.27
N THR A 146 0.97 3.26 2.19
CA THR A 146 2.36 3.75 2.25
C THR A 146 3.33 2.60 2.48
N TYR A 147 2.91 1.62 3.28
CA TYR A 147 3.68 0.42 3.59
C TYR A 147 2.81 -0.82 3.39
N ILE A 148 3.27 -1.74 2.54
CA ILE A 148 2.62 -3.03 2.30
C ILE A 148 3.66 -4.12 2.56
N TRP A 149 3.38 -4.99 3.53
CA TRP A 149 4.25 -6.07 3.97
C TRP A 149 3.61 -7.41 3.68
N LEU A 150 4.29 -8.28 2.94
CA LEU A 150 3.75 -9.54 2.46
C LEU A 150 4.80 -10.66 2.59
N ILE A 151 4.42 -11.81 3.15
CA ILE A 151 5.13 -13.07 2.91
C ILE A 151 4.54 -13.69 1.66
N LYS A 152 5.37 -14.05 0.68
CA LYS A 152 4.87 -14.72 -0.52
C LYS A 152 4.27 -16.08 -0.17
N ASN A 153 2.99 -16.23 -0.42
CA ASN A 153 2.22 -17.47 -0.36
C ASN A 153 1.01 -17.36 -1.31
N ASP A 154 0.23 -18.42 -1.46
CA ASP A 154 -0.92 -18.42 -2.39
C ASP A 154 -1.96 -17.36 -2.04
N PHE A 155 -2.19 -17.10 -0.72
CA PHE A 155 -3.11 -16.08 -0.29
C PHE A 155 -2.65 -14.68 -0.71
N THR A 156 -1.39 -14.31 -0.43
CA THR A 156 -0.86 -12.98 -0.74
C THR A 156 -0.73 -12.73 -2.23
N VAL A 157 -0.39 -13.76 -3.01
CA VAL A 157 -0.39 -13.68 -4.48
C VAL A 157 -1.79 -13.38 -5.02
N ASN A 158 -2.82 -14.10 -4.53
CA ASN A 158 -4.20 -13.85 -4.94
C ASN A 158 -4.71 -12.49 -4.47
N LEU A 159 -4.38 -12.06 -3.25
CA LEU A 159 -4.73 -10.74 -2.71
C LEU A 159 -4.17 -9.61 -3.58
N VAL A 160 -2.89 -9.71 -3.97
CA VAL A 160 -2.25 -8.70 -4.83
C VAL A 160 -2.79 -8.73 -6.25
N LYS A 161 -3.13 -9.91 -6.77
CA LYS A 161 -3.80 -10.04 -8.07
C LYS A 161 -5.15 -9.32 -8.07
N GLU A 162 -5.95 -9.51 -7.04
CA GLU A 162 -7.23 -8.82 -6.89
C GLU A 162 -7.06 -7.31 -6.71
N TYR A 163 -6.03 -6.88 -5.95
CA TYR A 163 -5.68 -5.48 -5.81
C TYR A 163 -5.34 -4.85 -7.16
N LEU A 164 -4.52 -5.52 -7.98
CA LEU A 164 -4.18 -5.07 -9.32
C LEU A 164 -5.39 -5.05 -10.26
N GLU A 165 -6.28 -6.03 -10.16
CA GLU A 165 -7.49 -6.11 -10.96
C GLU A 165 -8.42 -4.91 -10.72
N TYR A 166 -8.74 -4.61 -9.46
CA TYR A 166 -9.54 -3.42 -9.11
C TYR A 166 -8.84 -2.11 -9.48
N ALA A 167 -7.52 -2.04 -9.34
CA ALA A 167 -6.76 -0.84 -9.70
C ALA A 167 -6.72 -0.56 -11.21
N GLN A 168 -7.05 -1.50 -12.07
CA GLN A 168 -7.19 -1.31 -13.53
C GLN A 168 -8.58 -0.79 -13.95
N ASP A 169 -9.55 -0.68 -13.04
CA ASP A 169 -10.85 -0.09 -13.34
C ASP A 169 -10.84 1.41 -13.05
N GLU A 170 -10.98 2.22 -14.12
CA GLU A 170 -11.00 3.69 -14.02
C GLU A 170 -12.08 4.21 -13.08
N ARG A 171 -13.23 3.52 -13.01
CA ARG A 171 -14.34 3.88 -12.12
C ARG A 171 -13.99 3.71 -10.65
N ILE A 172 -13.03 2.83 -10.34
CA ILE A 172 -12.59 2.51 -8.97
C ILE A 172 -11.42 3.42 -8.56
N ILE A 173 -10.34 3.47 -9.38
CA ILE A 173 -9.09 4.08 -8.93
C ILE A 173 -8.97 5.58 -9.19
N THR A 174 -9.70 6.12 -10.19
CA THR A 174 -9.51 7.52 -10.63
C THR A 174 -10.44 8.50 -9.91
N ASP A 175 -10.32 9.79 -10.27
CA ASP A 175 -11.22 10.87 -9.84
C ASP A 175 -12.46 11.03 -10.73
N LEU A 176 -12.78 10.07 -11.58
CA LEU A 176 -14.04 10.08 -12.33
C LEU A 176 -15.22 10.28 -11.36
N ILE A 177 -16.16 11.09 -11.79
CA ILE A 177 -17.39 11.35 -11.02
C ILE A 177 -18.11 10.03 -10.80
N SER A 178 -18.44 9.73 -9.54
CA SER A 178 -19.16 8.52 -9.19
C SER A 178 -20.58 8.51 -9.78
N GLU A 179 -20.98 7.38 -10.35
CA GLU A 179 -22.37 7.14 -10.78
C GLU A 179 -23.28 7.01 -9.57
N ASN A 180 -22.80 6.40 -8.49
CA ASN A 180 -23.49 6.34 -7.22
C ASN A 180 -23.19 7.60 -6.40
N LYS A 181 -24.22 8.30 -5.89
CA LYS A 181 -24.04 9.48 -5.04
C LYS A 181 -23.11 9.14 -3.87
N ASN A 182 -21.99 9.88 -3.73
CA ASN A 182 -21.08 9.76 -2.60
C ASN A 182 -21.80 10.03 -1.26
N TYR A 183 -21.25 9.47 -0.18
CA TYR A 183 -21.72 9.79 1.18
C TYR A 183 -21.59 11.29 1.46
N ASP A 184 -22.51 11.85 2.23
CA ASP A 184 -22.55 13.30 2.50
C ASP A 184 -21.28 13.81 3.21
N VAL A 185 -20.53 12.93 3.87
CA VAL A 185 -19.25 13.21 4.54
C VAL A 185 -18.02 13.06 3.63
N PHE A 186 -18.19 12.63 2.37
CA PHE A 186 -17.10 12.41 1.43
C PHE A 186 -16.32 13.70 1.15
N LYS A 187 -14.99 13.61 1.21
CA LYS A 187 -14.08 14.75 0.96
C LYS A 187 -13.13 14.53 -0.21
N ASP A 188 -12.51 13.36 -0.29
CA ASP A 188 -11.49 13.06 -1.29
C ASP A 188 -11.36 11.54 -1.47
N HIS A 189 -10.90 11.10 -2.65
CA HIS A 189 -10.64 9.70 -2.92
C HIS A 189 -9.16 9.37 -2.74
N ARG A 190 -8.87 8.24 -2.08
CA ARG A 190 -7.50 7.80 -1.80
C ARG A 190 -7.01 6.69 -2.73
N HIS A 191 -7.66 6.52 -3.87
CA HIS A 191 -7.20 5.72 -5.01
C HIS A 191 -6.78 4.28 -4.62
N ASP A 192 -5.50 3.94 -4.84
CA ASP A 192 -4.91 2.66 -4.50
C ASP A 192 -5.05 2.32 -3.01
N GLN A 193 -4.93 3.31 -2.11
CA GLN A 193 -5.11 3.10 -0.67
C GLN A 193 -6.53 2.69 -0.32
N SER A 194 -7.55 3.25 -0.98
CA SER A 194 -8.95 2.86 -0.77
C SER A 194 -9.16 1.39 -1.14
N ILE A 195 -8.61 0.95 -2.27
CA ILE A 195 -8.71 -0.45 -2.71
C ILE A 195 -7.98 -1.38 -1.72
N TRP A 196 -6.72 -1.06 -1.38
CA TRP A 196 -5.94 -1.84 -0.41
C TRP A 196 -6.64 -1.95 0.94
N SER A 197 -7.14 -0.83 1.45
CA SER A 197 -7.82 -0.77 2.74
C SER A 197 -9.08 -1.65 2.77
N LEU A 198 -9.89 -1.60 1.72
CA LEU A 198 -11.09 -2.43 1.60
C LEU A 198 -10.76 -3.91 1.47
N LEU A 199 -9.73 -4.27 0.73
CA LEU A 199 -9.26 -5.66 0.62
C LEU A 199 -8.76 -6.20 1.97
N CYS A 200 -8.00 -5.41 2.73
CA CYS A 200 -7.58 -5.79 4.08
C CYS A 200 -8.78 -6.14 4.97
N LYS A 201 -9.87 -5.39 4.88
CA LYS A 201 -11.09 -5.63 5.65
C LYS A 201 -11.90 -6.81 5.12
N LYS A 202 -12.04 -6.93 3.79
CA LYS A 202 -12.71 -8.06 3.13
C LYS A 202 -12.14 -9.39 3.59
N TYR A 203 -10.82 -9.45 3.73
CA TYR A 203 -10.10 -10.66 4.14
C TYR A 203 -9.78 -10.72 5.64
N ASN A 204 -10.36 -9.84 6.47
CA ASN A 204 -10.15 -9.79 7.92
C ASN A 204 -8.64 -9.82 8.28
N ILE A 205 -7.85 -8.98 7.61
CA ILE A 205 -6.43 -8.78 7.94
C ILE A 205 -6.36 -7.88 9.16
N GLU A 206 -5.63 -8.33 10.19
CA GLU A 206 -5.52 -7.63 11.48
C GLU A 206 -4.89 -6.24 11.26
N PRO A 207 -5.44 -5.18 11.89
CA PRO A 207 -4.84 -3.86 11.87
C PRO A 207 -3.73 -3.71 12.90
N HIS A 208 -2.65 -3.05 12.51
CA HIS A 208 -1.54 -2.67 13.37
C HIS A 208 -1.42 -1.14 13.45
N LYS A 209 -0.74 -0.64 14.49
CA LYS A 209 -0.41 0.78 14.57
C LYS A 209 0.59 1.17 13.47
N LEU A 210 0.58 2.45 13.10
CA LEU A 210 1.52 2.99 12.12
C LEU A 210 2.98 2.77 12.57
N ILE A 211 3.84 2.52 11.59
CA ILE A 211 5.28 2.29 11.82
C ILE A 211 6.11 3.58 11.72
N SER A 212 5.48 4.66 11.27
CA SER A 212 6.07 5.99 11.14
C SER A 212 5.93 6.81 12.44
N GLN A 213 6.38 8.06 12.41
CA GLN A 213 6.32 9.01 13.53
C GLN A 213 4.93 9.23 14.14
N TRP A 214 3.88 8.85 13.43
CA TRP A 214 2.50 8.98 13.93
C TRP A 214 2.04 7.77 14.77
N GLY A 215 2.76 6.64 14.70
CA GLY A 215 2.38 5.42 15.39
C GLY A 215 2.53 5.47 16.91
N ASP A 216 3.44 6.29 17.43
CA ASP A 216 3.67 6.38 18.88
C ASP A 216 2.46 6.95 19.65
N GLY A 217 1.66 7.82 19.02
CA GLY A 217 0.41 8.31 19.59
C GLY A 217 -0.73 7.28 19.60
N MET A 218 -0.56 6.13 18.97
CA MET A 218 -1.60 5.12 18.77
C MET A 218 -1.48 3.91 19.71
N LYS A 219 -0.50 3.87 20.60
CA LYS A 219 -0.19 2.72 21.49
C LYS A 219 -1.40 2.24 22.30
N ASN A 220 -2.25 3.15 22.78
CA ASN A 220 -3.45 2.79 23.54
C ASN A 220 -4.53 2.06 22.71
N HIS A 221 -4.53 2.22 21.40
CA HIS A 221 -5.46 1.55 20.48
C HIS A 221 -4.92 0.20 20.00
N PHE A 222 -3.63 -0.01 20.08
CA PHE A 222 -2.93 -1.22 19.63
C PHE A 222 -1.98 -1.72 20.72
N PRO A 223 -2.52 -2.25 21.85
CA PRO A 223 -1.71 -2.62 23.02
C PRO A 223 -0.74 -3.77 22.75
N ASN A 224 -1.01 -4.59 21.73
CA ASN A 224 -0.15 -5.72 21.34
C ASN A 224 1.01 -5.28 20.43
N ASP A 225 0.96 -4.08 19.86
CA ASP A 225 2.00 -3.55 18.98
C ASP A 225 3.08 -2.83 19.79
N THR A 226 4.05 -3.60 20.26
CA THR A 226 5.10 -3.12 21.18
C THR A 226 6.27 -2.43 20.49
N TYR A 227 6.35 -2.47 19.15
CA TYR A 227 7.43 -1.81 18.41
C TYR A 227 7.37 -0.28 18.52
N ASN A 228 8.54 0.37 18.49
CA ASN A 228 8.66 1.83 18.39
C ASN A 228 8.61 2.27 16.92
N GLN A 229 8.69 3.58 16.68
CA GLN A 229 8.83 4.11 15.32
C GLN A 229 9.97 3.41 14.57
N ILE A 230 9.67 2.95 13.35
CA ILE A 230 10.62 2.24 12.48
C ILE A 230 11.02 3.11 11.31
N THR A 231 10.08 3.84 10.72
CA THR A 231 10.32 4.71 9.57
C THR A 231 10.04 6.17 9.88
N LEU A 232 10.62 7.07 9.08
CA LEU A 232 10.20 8.46 9.00
C LEU A 232 9.55 8.69 7.63
N HIS A 233 8.37 9.26 7.64
CA HIS A 233 7.66 9.68 6.44
C HIS A 233 7.78 11.20 6.29
N HIS A 234 8.48 11.69 5.27
CA HIS A 234 8.84 13.10 5.17
C HIS A 234 8.10 13.90 4.10
N ARG A 235 7.45 13.27 3.12
CA ARG A 235 6.71 13.90 2.02
C ARG A 235 7.47 14.96 1.21
N ASN A 236 8.75 15.17 1.47
CA ASN A 236 9.54 16.16 0.75
C ASN A 236 10.15 15.53 -0.50
N PRO A 237 9.95 16.12 -1.69
CA PRO A 237 10.86 15.89 -2.80
C PRO A 237 12.19 16.55 -2.39
N ILE A 238 13.20 15.76 -2.10
CA ILE A 238 14.55 16.25 -1.82
C ILE A 238 15.33 16.25 -3.12
#